data_4d8377f8f5aea66187a6eec7ed22baa9
#
_entry.id   4d8377f8f5aea66187a6eec7ed22baa9
#
_cell.length_a   1.000
_cell.length_b   1.000
_cell.length_c   1.000
_cell.angle_alpha   90.00
_cell.angle_beta   90.00
_cell.angle_gamma   90.00
#
_symmetry.space_group_name_H-M   'P 1'
#
loop_
_entity.id
_entity.type
_entity.pdbx_description
1 polymer ?
#
loop_
_entity_poly.entity_id
_entity_poly.type
_entity_poly.pdbx_seq_one_letter_code
_entity_poly.pdbx_strand_id
1 'polypeptide(L)'
;MVKIILTLTAFFGTSLLNAIVPYDHIHLTATNAEEAVAWYTKHFGGVAGAFNRGDADRVQYPTDRVFYDDLSIIFFEREPTGGSVGTGVDHIGFSLSNVEESVSNVVADGGEQIGESTEFSGMKIAFVLDPWGTKIELIDDPDTRGLHHVHLSTSEPENTLRWYQRIFGGEIVQWKGVLPAINYSDVWLMAAKAAGNVVPTQGRAMDHLGWASEDLDDFGRNLRLNDVKFTLEPLAFRGIRISFVEGPDGVRIEVVEPD
;
A
#
# COMPACT_ATOMS: atom_id res chain seq x y z
N MET A 1 37.21 15.52 -53.68
CA MET A 1 36.96 14.68 -52.46
C MET A 1 36.19 15.55 -51.47
N VAL A 2 34.89 15.32 -51.35
CA VAL A 2 33.99 16.03 -50.43
C VAL A 2 33.94 15.18 -49.14
N LYS A 3 34.38 15.72 -48.01
CA LYS A 3 34.28 15.10 -46.72
C LYS A 3 32.86 15.39 -46.13
N ILE A 4 32.01 14.38 -46.07
CA ILE A 4 30.73 14.46 -45.35
C ILE A 4 31.06 14.23 -43.86
N ILE A 5 30.85 15.30 -43.09
CA ILE A 5 30.92 15.19 -41.60
C ILE A 5 29.51 14.81 -41.13
N LEU A 6 29.36 13.56 -40.66
CA LEU A 6 28.14 13.10 -40.00
C LEU A 6 28.15 13.57 -38.55
N THR A 7 27.35 14.57 -38.24
CA THR A 7 27.15 15.02 -36.85
C THR A 7 26.12 14.08 -36.19
N LEU A 8 26.59 13.24 -35.28
CA LEU A 8 25.76 12.37 -34.47
C LEU A 8 25.18 13.23 -33.31
N THR A 9 23.92 13.66 -33.44
CA THR A 9 23.21 14.32 -32.35
C THR A 9 22.72 13.25 -31.39
N ALA A 10 23.40 13.10 -30.24
CA ALA A 10 22.93 12.28 -29.15
C ALA A 10 21.72 12.98 -28.52
N PHE A 11 20.53 12.45 -28.72
CA PHE A 11 19.36 12.79 -27.92
C PHE A 11 19.54 12.17 -26.53
N PHE A 12 20.01 12.97 -25.58
CA PHE A 12 19.82 12.66 -24.17
C PHE A 12 18.35 12.89 -23.86
N GLY A 13 17.55 11.82 -23.92
CA GLY A 13 16.20 11.81 -23.35
C GLY A 13 16.37 11.99 -21.84
N THR A 14 16.15 13.20 -21.33
CA THR A 14 15.90 13.41 -19.90
C THR A 14 14.59 12.68 -19.61
N SER A 15 14.68 11.50 -19.00
CA SER A 15 13.57 10.88 -18.30
C SER A 15 13.12 11.88 -17.25
N LEU A 16 12.03 12.59 -17.50
CA LEU A 16 11.32 13.34 -16.48
C LEU A 16 10.83 12.28 -15.49
N LEU A 17 11.53 12.14 -14.36
CA LEU A 17 10.99 11.42 -13.21
C LEU A 17 9.69 12.13 -12.88
N ASN A 18 8.57 11.45 -13.04
CA ASN A 18 7.30 11.97 -12.59
C ASN A 18 7.44 12.27 -11.10
N ALA A 19 6.90 13.41 -10.65
CA ALA A 19 6.83 13.72 -9.24
C ALA A 19 6.15 12.53 -8.51
N ILE A 20 6.65 12.21 -7.31
CA ILE A 20 6.04 11.16 -6.50
C ILE A 20 4.66 11.63 -6.07
N VAL A 21 3.64 10.82 -6.38
CA VAL A 21 2.29 11.00 -5.86
C VAL A 21 2.27 10.48 -4.42
N PRO A 22 1.85 11.27 -3.43
CA PRO A 22 1.86 10.84 -2.03
C PRO A 22 1.02 9.57 -1.82
N TYR A 23 1.59 8.60 -1.09
CA TYR A 23 0.86 7.45 -0.61
C TYR A 23 0.03 7.90 0.60
N ASP A 24 -1.26 7.63 0.57
CA ASP A 24 -2.23 8.23 1.48
C ASP A 24 -2.75 7.25 2.53
N HIS A 25 -3.16 6.05 2.08
CA HIS A 25 -3.73 5.07 3.00
C HIS A 25 -3.67 3.63 2.49
N ILE A 26 -3.84 2.72 3.44
CA ILE A 26 -4.17 1.31 3.23
C ILE A 26 -5.57 1.09 3.76
N HIS A 27 -6.45 0.48 2.98
CA HIS A 27 -7.82 0.21 3.40
C HIS A 27 -8.02 -1.27 3.70
N LEU A 28 -8.27 -1.58 4.97
CA LEU A 28 -8.59 -2.91 5.47
C LEU A 28 -10.09 -3.07 5.69
N THR A 29 -10.53 -4.29 5.88
CA THR A 29 -11.92 -4.63 6.16
C THR A 29 -11.98 -5.39 7.47
N ALA A 30 -12.82 -4.95 8.40
CA ALA A 30 -13.04 -5.58 9.69
C ALA A 30 -14.53 -5.58 10.04
N THR A 31 -15.00 -6.56 10.80
CA THR A 31 -16.39 -6.63 11.24
C THR A 31 -16.77 -5.52 12.21
N ASN A 32 -15.78 -4.94 12.89
CA ASN A 32 -15.92 -3.80 13.78
C ASN A 32 -14.69 -2.90 13.63
N ALA A 33 -14.87 -1.70 13.10
CA ALA A 33 -13.77 -0.77 12.83
C ALA A 33 -13.11 -0.24 14.11
N GLU A 34 -13.89 0.03 15.15
CA GLU A 34 -13.37 0.54 16.43
C GLU A 34 -12.50 -0.52 17.14
N GLU A 35 -12.93 -1.78 17.14
CA GLU A 35 -12.13 -2.90 17.65
C GLU A 35 -10.84 -3.09 16.86
N ALA A 36 -10.90 -2.98 15.52
CA ALA A 36 -9.72 -3.06 14.68
C ALA A 36 -8.73 -1.92 14.96
N VAL A 37 -9.21 -0.69 15.08
CA VAL A 37 -8.36 0.46 15.47
C VAL A 37 -7.70 0.22 16.81
N ALA A 38 -8.44 -0.25 17.82
CA ALA A 38 -7.89 -0.53 19.14
C ALA A 38 -6.83 -1.64 19.08
N TRP A 39 -7.09 -2.72 18.31
CA TRP A 39 -6.19 -3.83 18.14
C TRP A 39 -4.88 -3.41 17.43
N TYR A 40 -4.98 -2.69 16.29
CA TYR A 40 -3.80 -2.22 15.55
C TYR A 40 -2.97 -1.23 16.36
N THR A 41 -3.61 -0.29 17.05
CA THR A 41 -2.91 0.67 17.94
C THR A 41 -2.18 -0.04 19.08
N LYS A 42 -2.80 -1.08 19.67
CA LYS A 42 -2.20 -1.87 20.74
C LYS A 42 -0.95 -2.64 20.28
N HIS A 43 -0.99 -3.27 19.11
CA HIS A 43 0.07 -4.16 18.64
C HIS A 43 1.16 -3.45 17.83
N PHE A 44 0.79 -2.41 17.09
CA PHE A 44 1.67 -1.77 16.10
C PHE A 44 1.85 -0.26 16.32
N GLY A 45 1.26 0.28 17.36
CA GLY A 45 1.34 1.72 17.64
C GLY A 45 0.47 2.54 16.69
N GLY A 46 0.91 3.76 16.39
CA GLY A 46 0.11 4.74 15.64
C GLY A 46 -0.90 5.48 16.52
N VAL A 47 -1.67 6.38 15.91
CA VAL A 47 -2.63 7.23 16.59
C VAL A 47 -4.04 6.94 16.07
N ALA A 48 -4.93 6.48 16.97
CA ALA A 48 -6.33 6.26 16.64
C ALA A 48 -7.02 7.57 16.22
N GLY A 49 -7.89 7.51 15.20
CA GLY A 49 -8.58 8.67 14.72
C GLY A 49 -9.78 8.35 13.83
N ALA A 50 -10.37 9.42 13.30
CA ALA A 50 -11.52 9.39 12.43
C ALA A 50 -11.23 10.16 11.14
N PHE A 51 -12.16 10.12 10.18
CA PHE A 51 -12.08 10.94 8.99
C PHE A 51 -11.93 12.43 9.36
N ASN A 52 -10.91 13.09 8.81
CA ASN A 52 -10.49 14.44 9.19
C ASN A 52 -10.27 15.40 8.00
N ARG A 53 -10.89 15.13 6.86
CA ARG A 53 -10.81 15.93 5.63
C ARG A 53 -12.20 16.36 5.17
N GLY A 54 -12.26 17.29 4.23
CA GLY A 54 -13.48 17.70 3.59
C GLY A 54 -14.48 18.32 4.57
N ASP A 55 -15.60 17.67 4.78
CA ASP A 55 -16.64 18.12 5.69
C ASP A 55 -16.44 17.68 7.16
N ALA A 56 -15.27 17.12 7.51
CA ALA A 56 -14.98 16.62 8.86
C ALA A 56 -15.14 17.69 9.96
N ASP A 57 -14.89 18.96 9.65
CA ASP A 57 -15.12 20.06 10.60
C ASP A 57 -16.62 20.29 10.94
N ARG A 58 -17.53 19.73 10.13
CA ARG A 58 -18.99 19.89 10.25
C ARG A 58 -19.68 18.61 10.72
N VAL A 59 -19.03 17.47 10.54
CA VAL A 59 -19.57 16.14 10.83
C VAL A 59 -18.60 15.38 11.71
N GLN A 60 -19.10 14.87 12.84
CA GLN A 60 -18.30 13.96 13.66
C GLN A 60 -18.38 12.54 13.06
N TYR A 61 -17.24 12.05 12.60
CA TYR A 61 -17.11 10.68 12.10
C TYR A 61 -16.70 9.73 13.21
N PRO A 62 -17.06 8.44 13.14
CA PRO A 62 -16.60 7.43 14.07
C PRO A 62 -15.10 7.18 13.91
N THR A 63 -14.46 6.65 14.94
CA THR A 63 -13.07 6.17 14.90
C THR A 63 -13.01 4.96 13.96
N ASP A 64 -12.30 5.13 12.85
CA ASP A 64 -12.24 4.16 11.77
C ASP A 64 -10.82 3.93 11.21
N ARG A 65 -9.81 4.57 11.82
CA ARG A 65 -8.43 4.54 11.29
C ARG A 65 -7.35 4.66 12.34
N VAL A 66 -6.15 4.24 11.97
CA VAL A 66 -4.92 4.48 12.71
C VAL A 66 -3.97 5.27 11.82
N PHE A 67 -3.47 6.40 12.31
CA PHE A 67 -2.47 7.21 11.64
C PHE A 67 -1.06 6.74 11.99
N TYR A 68 -0.22 6.59 10.97
CA TYR A 68 1.21 6.35 11.03
C TYR A 68 1.87 7.49 10.26
N ASP A 69 2.25 8.56 10.97
CA ASP A 69 2.70 9.82 10.37
C ASP A 69 1.70 10.35 9.31
N ASP A 70 2.10 10.48 8.07
CA ASP A 70 1.27 10.99 6.97
C ASP A 70 0.39 9.91 6.30
N LEU A 71 0.56 8.64 6.67
CA LEU A 71 -0.19 7.53 6.11
C LEU A 71 -1.21 6.99 7.13
N SER A 72 -2.37 6.56 6.67
CA SER A 72 -3.36 5.92 7.54
C SER A 72 -3.72 4.50 7.11
N ILE A 73 -4.00 3.63 8.09
CA ILE A 73 -4.72 2.39 7.88
C ILE A 73 -6.17 2.64 8.25
N ILE A 74 -7.08 2.49 7.29
CA ILE A 74 -8.52 2.75 7.42
C ILE A 74 -9.27 1.42 7.44
N PHE A 75 -10.33 1.31 8.23
CA PHE A 75 -11.12 0.08 8.35
C PHE A 75 -12.54 0.28 7.82
N PHE A 76 -12.93 -0.51 6.80
CA PHE A 76 -14.33 -0.69 6.46
C PHE A 76 -15.00 -1.61 7.47
N GLU A 77 -16.09 -1.13 8.07
CA GLU A 77 -16.90 -1.97 8.95
C GLU A 77 -17.83 -2.87 8.13
N ARG A 78 -17.36 -4.06 7.83
CA ARG A 78 -18.10 -5.14 7.15
C ARG A 78 -17.37 -6.46 7.28
N GLU A 79 -18.05 -7.55 6.96
CA GLU A 79 -17.43 -8.87 6.84
C GLU A 79 -16.54 -8.92 5.59
N PRO A 80 -15.23 -9.25 5.71
CA PRO A 80 -14.39 -9.47 4.54
C PRO A 80 -14.82 -10.73 3.77
N THR A 81 -14.78 -10.67 2.44
CA THR A 81 -15.13 -11.83 1.58
C THR A 81 -14.04 -12.92 1.59
N GLY A 82 -12.95 -12.71 2.30
CA GLY A 82 -11.83 -13.60 2.52
C GLY A 82 -10.58 -12.84 2.94
N GLY A 83 -9.54 -13.56 3.35
CA GLY A 83 -8.26 -12.98 3.79
C GLY A 83 -7.48 -12.31 2.67
N SER A 84 -6.35 -11.67 3.02
CA SER A 84 -5.45 -11.02 2.05
C SER A 84 -4.56 -12.00 1.30
N VAL A 85 -4.28 -13.16 1.87
CA VAL A 85 -3.43 -14.21 1.25
C VAL A 85 -3.98 -14.62 -0.12
N GLY A 86 -3.11 -14.62 -1.13
CA GLY A 86 -3.47 -14.99 -2.51
C GLY A 86 -4.15 -13.89 -3.30
N THR A 87 -4.20 -12.66 -2.78
CA THR A 87 -4.65 -11.47 -3.52
C THR A 87 -3.46 -10.69 -4.09
N GLY A 88 -3.73 -9.67 -4.90
CA GLY A 88 -2.69 -8.78 -5.46
C GLY A 88 -1.91 -7.99 -4.39
N VAL A 89 -2.47 -7.82 -3.19
CA VAL A 89 -1.76 -7.30 -2.01
C VAL A 89 -1.76 -8.38 -0.95
N ASP A 90 -0.65 -9.11 -0.81
CA ASP A 90 -0.54 -10.28 0.07
C ASP A 90 -0.53 -9.88 1.55
N HIS A 91 0.31 -8.90 1.91
CA HIS A 91 0.46 -8.48 3.30
C HIS A 91 0.95 -7.04 3.47
N ILE A 92 0.79 -6.53 4.68
CA ILE A 92 1.47 -5.34 5.19
C ILE A 92 2.54 -5.76 6.18
N GLY A 93 3.60 -4.96 6.32
CA GLY A 93 4.70 -5.22 7.25
C GLY A 93 4.84 -4.16 8.32
N PHE A 94 5.13 -4.59 9.54
CA PHE A 94 5.50 -3.72 10.65
C PHE A 94 6.89 -4.09 11.16
N SER A 95 7.74 -3.09 11.35
CA SER A 95 9.05 -3.28 11.96
C SER A 95 9.00 -3.00 13.46
N LEU A 96 9.35 -4.03 14.23
CA LEU A 96 9.29 -4.07 15.69
C LEU A 96 10.60 -4.61 16.26
N SER A 97 11.00 -4.14 17.45
CA SER A 97 12.29 -4.53 18.04
C SER A 97 12.32 -5.95 18.62
N ASN A 98 11.15 -6.57 18.84
CA ASN A 98 11.05 -7.92 19.40
C ASN A 98 9.94 -8.70 18.69
N VAL A 99 10.28 -9.35 17.59
CA VAL A 99 9.35 -10.11 16.75
C VAL A 99 8.66 -11.23 17.53
N GLU A 100 9.40 -12.00 18.35
CA GLU A 100 8.84 -13.15 19.08
C GLU A 100 7.81 -12.72 20.15
N GLU A 101 8.09 -11.65 20.89
CA GLU A 101 7.15 -11.08 21.85
C GLU A 101 5.91 -10.52 21.13
N SER A 102 6.10 -9.86 19.99
CA SER A 102 5.01 -9.32 19.18
C SER A 102 4.11 -10.42 18.64
N VAL A 103 4.68 -11.53 18.14
CA VAL A 103 3.91 -12.73 17.74
C VAL A 103 3.09 -13.26 18.93
N SER A 104 3.73 -13.41 20.11
CA SER A 104 3.05 -13.93 21.29
C SER A 104 1.87 -13.05 21.71
N ASN A 105 2.04 -11.72 21.65
CA ASN A 105 1.01 -10.74 21.99
C ASN A 105 -0.15 -10.78 20.97
N VAL A 106 0.15 -10.85 19.68
CA VAL A 106 -0.85 -10.95 18.60
C VAL A 106 -1.68 -12.22 18.76
N VAL A 107 -1.03 -13.37 18.98
CA VAL A 107 -1.72 -14.66 19.17
C VAL A 107 -2.60 -14.66 20.44
N ALA A 108 -2.11 -14.07 21.53
CA ALA A 108 -2.88 -13.95 22.77
C ALA A 108 -4.13 -13.05 22.62
N ASP A 109 -4.19 -12.24 21.59
CA ASP A 109 -5.26 -11.26 21.31
C ASP A 109 -6.05 -11.59 20.03
N GLY A 110 -6.17 -12.87 19.72
CA GLY A 110 -7.05 -13.39 18.66
C GLY A 110 -6.45 -13.46 17.26
N GLY A 111 -5.18 -13.08 17.07
CA GLY A 111 -4.47 -13.33 15.82
C GLY A 111 -3.94 -14.77 15.74
N GLU A 112 -3.39 -15.14 14.59
CA GLU A 112 -2.83 -16.48 14.32
C GLU A 112 -1.41 -16.35 13.74
N GLN A 113 -0.45 -17.12 14.24
CA GLN A 113 0.88 -17.20 13.63
C GLN A 113 0.85 -18.13 12.41
N ILE A 114 1.42 -17.68 11.29
CA ILE A 114 1.57 -18.46 10.05
C ILE A 114 3.00 -18.98 9.94
N GLY A 115 3.17 -20.28 10.10
CA GLY A 115 4.50 -20.90 10.04
C GLY A 115 5.40 -20.55 11.24
N GLU A 116 6.69 -20.79 11.08
CA GLU A 116 7.70 -20.49 12.11
C GLU A 116 8.37 -19.14 11.81
N SER A 117 8.86 -18.46 12.86
CA SER A 117 9.73 -17.30 12.69
C SER A 117 11.04 -17.71 12.00
N THR A 118 11.51 -16.87 11.09
CA THR A 118 12.73 -17.14 10.29
C THR A 118 13.63 -15.91 10.26
N GLU A 119 14.73 -16.00 9.52
CA GLU A 119 15.59 -14.86 9.23
C GLU A 119 15.58 -14.53 7.74
N PHE A 120 15.50 -13.23 7.44
CA PHE A 120 15.63 -12.71 6.09
C PHE A 120 16.62 -11.55 6.09
N SER A 121 17.69 -11.67 5.30
CA SER A 121 18.78 -10.66 5.22
C SER A 121 19.33 -10.23 6.60
N GLY A 122 19.44 -11.19 7.53
CA GLY A 122 19.94 -10.95 8.89
C GLY A 122 18.92 -10.31 9.84
N MET A 123 17.69 -10.13 9.42
CA MET A 123 16.59 -9.63 10.23
C MET A 123 15.64 -10.77 10.59
N LYS A 124 15.16 -10.78 11.84
CA LYS A 124 14.10 -11.70 12.26
C LYS A 124 12.81 -11.33 11.61
N ILE A 125 12.09 -12.32 11.06
CA ILE A 125 10.74 -12.14 10.50
C ILE A 125 9.78 -13.21 11.00
N ALA A 126 8.51 -12.85 11.08
CA ALA A 126 7.40 -13.76 11.33
C ALA A 126 6.16 -13.27 10.60
N PHE A 127 5.25 -14.18 10.28
CA PHE A 127 3.95 -13.84 9.69
C PHE A 127 2.83 -14.18 10.66
N VAL A 128 1.86 -13.28 10.75
CA VAL A 128 0.63 -13.49 11.52
C VAL A 128 -0.58 -13.11 10.68
N LEU A 129 -1.76 -13.63 11.05
CA LEU A 129 -3.05 -13.10 10.63
C LEU A 129 -3.61 -12.24 11.75
N ASP A 130 -4.22 -11.11 11.39
CA ASP A 130 -5.11 -10.40 12.30
C ASP A 130 -6.45 -11.16 12.47
N PRO A 131 -7.32 -10.78 13.41
CA PRO A 131 -8.61 -11.45 13.62
C PRO A 131 -9.56 -11.41 12.41
N TRP A 132 -9.30 -10.57 11.41
CA TRP A 132 -10.14 -10.37 10.22
C TRP A 132 -9.55 -10.95 8.94
N GLY A 133 -8.36 -11.59 9.02
CA GLY A 133 -7.72 -12.31 7.93
C GLY A 133 -6.72 -11.49 7.11
N THR A 134 -6.26 -10.33 7.61
CA THR A 134 -5.13 -9.61 7.03
C THR A 134 -3.84 -10.30 7.43
N LYS A 135 -3.02 -10.70 6.46
CA LYS A 135 -1.68 -11.19 6.71
C LYS A 135 -0.75 -10.01 7.01
N ILE A 136 0.04 -10.15 8.06
CA ILE A 136 0.97 -9.13 8.54
C ILE A 136 2.35 -9.78 8.69
N GLU A 137 3.37 -9.13 8.12
CA GLU A 137 4.77 -9.46 8.38
C GLU A 137 5.27 -8.63 9.57
N LEU A 138 5.83 -9.30 10.56
CA LEU A 138 6.58 -8.70 11.65
C LEU A 138 8.06 -8.84 11.34
N ILE A 139 8.79 -7.73 11.26
CA ILE A 139 10.20 -7.70 10.90
C ILE A 139 11.00 -6.88 11.91
N ASP A 140 12.24 -7.28 12.20
CA ASP A 140 13.17 -6.48 13.02
C ASP A 140 14.14 -5.72 12.13
N ASP A 141 13.65 -4.70 11.38
CA ASP A 141 14.50 -3.77 10.64
C ASP A 141 14.81 -2.54 11.52
N PRO A 142 16.05 -2.38 12.02
CA PRO A 142 16.40 -1.24 12.86
C PRO A 142 16.44 0.10 12.12
N ASP A 143 16.52 0.09 10.80
CA ASP A 143 16.61 1.31 9.99
C ASP A 143 15.24 1.99 9.79
N THR A 144 14.14 1.21 9.86
CA THR A 144 12.77 1.72 9.68
C THR A 144 11.83 1.03 10.67
N ARG A 145 11.32 1.76 11.67
CA ARG A 145 10.39 1.24 12.68
C ARG A 145 8.95 1.67 12.40
N GLY A 146 7.99 0.88 12.85
CA GLY A 146 6.57 1.12 12.64
C GLY A 146 6.03 0.49 11.35
N LEU A 147 5.09 1.15 10.67
CA LEU A 147 4.56 0.69 9.39
C LEU A 147 5.69 0.70 8.35
N HIS A 148 6.03 -0.47 7.84
CA HIS A 148 7.29 -0.68 7.12
C HIS A 148 7.08 -0.87 5.61
N HIS A 149 6.15 -1.74 5.22
CA HIS A 149 5.94 -2.04 3.81
C HIS A 149 4.54 -2.55 3.48
N VAL A 150 4.21 -2.48 2.21
CA VAL A 150 3.13 -3.24 1.56
C VAL A 150 3.76 -4.20 0.56
N HIS A 151 3.35 -5.47 0.59
CA HIS A 151 3.91 -6.49 -0.28
C HIS A 151 2.89 -6.96 -1.31
N LEU A 152 3.20 -6.69 -2.58
CA LEU A 152 2.42 -7.14 -3.72
C LEU A 152 2.78 -8.57 -4.08
N SER A 153 1.77 -9.41 -4.27
CA SER A 153 1.91 -10.74 -4.86
C SER A 153 1.45 -10.67 -6.31
N THR A 154 2.34 -10.90 -7.24
CA THR A 154 2.10 -10.60 -8.66
C THR A 154 2.71 -11.67 -9.58
N SER A 155 2.13 -11.82 -10.76
CA SER A 155 2.68 -12.69 -11.80
C SER A 155 4.01 -12.20 -12.36
N GLU A 156 4.21 -10.86 -12.42
CA GLU A 156 5.33 -10.18 -13.09
C GLU A 156 5.88 -9.01 -12.23
N PRO A 157 6.64 -9.29 -11.13
CA PRO A 157 7.03 -8.28 -10.14
C PRO A 157 7.67 -7.01 -10.71
N GLU A 158 8.63 -7.16 -11.63
CA GLU A 158 9.28 -6.00 -12.25
C GLU A 158 8.33 -5.17 -13.11
N ASN A 159 7.42 -5.81 -13.87
CA ASN A 159 6.44 -5.10 -14.70
C ASN A 159 5.41 -4.38 -13.81
N THR A 160 5.00 -5.02 -12.73
CA THR A 160 4.11 -4.44 -11.73
C THR A 160 4.74 -3.18 -11.11
N LEU A 161 5.98 -3.24 -10.60
CA LEU A 161 6.63 -2.06 -10.06
C LEU A 161 6.87 -0.97 -11.11
N ARG A 162 7.22 -1.32 -12.36
CA ARG A 162 7.30 -0.34 -13.47
C ARG A 162 5.96 0.33 -13.74
N TRP A 163 4.85 -0.37 -13.58
CA TRP A 163 3.51 0.21 -13.68
C TRP A 163 3.27 1.24 -12.56
N TYR A 164 3.54 0.88 -11.28
CA TYR A 164 3.41 1.80 -10.15
C TYR A 164 4.33 3.03 -10.30
N GLN A 165 5.59 2.84 -10.70
CA GLN A 165 6.51 3.93 -11.00
C GLN A 165 5.99 4.86 -12.08
N ARG A 166 5.44 4.32 -13.18
CA ARG A 166 4.91 5.13 -14.27
C ARG A 166 3.69 5.94 -13.86
N ILE A 167 2.83 5.39 -13.00
CA ILE A 167 1.57 6.03 -12.60
C ILE A 167 1.76 6.97 -11.41
N PHE A 168 2.48 6.51 -10.37
CA PHE A 168 2.61 7.23 -9.11
C PHE A 168 4.02 7.82 -8.87
N GLY A 169 4.94 7.64 -9.81
CA GLY A 169 6.32 8.09 -9.67
C GLY A 169 7.17 7.21 -8.77
N GLY A 170 8.24 7.80 -8.25
CA GLY A 170 9.21 7.09 -7.41
C GLY A 170 10.33 6.41 -8.21
N GLU A 171 11.28 5.81 -7.51
CA GLU A 171 12.41 5.07 -8.08
C GLU A 171 12.36 3.62 -7.63
N ILE A 172 12.52 2.71 -8.58
CA ILE A 172 12.65 1.28 -8.27
C ILE A 172 14.07 1.03 -7.79
N VAL A 173 14.20 0.56 -6.56
CA VAL A 173 15.46 0.20 -5.93
C VAL A 173 15.46 -1.27 -5.50
N GLN A 174 16.63 -1.78 -5.14
CA GLN A 174 16.73 -3.09 -4.47
C GLN A 174 16.80 -2.86 -2.96
N TRP A 175 15.66 -3.03 -2.27
CA TRP A 175 15.62 -2.92 -0.81
C TRP A 175 16.55 -3.97 -0.18
N LYS A 176 17.47 -3.50 0.69
CA LYS A 176 18.54 -4.33 1.28
C LYS A 176 19.33 -5.16 0.24
N GLY A 177 19.32 -4.78 -1.04
CA GLY A 177 19.99 -5.49 -2.13
C GLY A 177 19.31 -6.80 -2.57
N VAL A 178 18.08 -7.09 -2.12
CA VAL A 178 17.43 -8.40 -2.35
C VAL A 178 16.03 -8.33 -2.94
N LEU A 179 15.24 -7.30 -2.63
CA LEU A 179 13.87 -7.18 -3.12
C LEU A 179 13.66 -5.89 -3.90
N PRO A 180 13.06 -5.97 -5.11
CA PRO A 180 12.68 -4.77 -5.83
C PRO A 180 11.54 -4.04 -5.09
N ALA A 181 11.69 -2.73 -4.91
CA ALA A 181 10.77 -1.90 -4.15
C ALA A 181 10.75 -0.45 -4.63
N ILE A 182 9.68 0.28 -4.30
CA ILE A 182 9.58 1.74 -4.40
C ILE A 182 9.28 2.27 -3.00
N ASN A 183 9.96 3.33 -2.58
CA ASN A 183 9.63 4.01 -1.33
C ASN A 183 8.59 5.11 -1.59
N TYR A 184 7.47 5.05 -0.89
CA TYR A 184 6.42 6.06 -0.88
C TYR A 184 6.18 6.50 0.56
N SER A 185 6.50 7.76 0.88
CA SER A 185 6.25 8.33 2.22
C SER A 185 6.78 7.45 3.37
N ASP A 186 8.04 6.98 3.23
CA ASP A 186 8.74 6.09 4.17
C ASP A 186 8.18 4.67 4.31
N VAL A 187 7.17 4.30 3.51
CA VAL A 187 6.66 2.94 3.41
C VAL A 187 7.09 2.31 2.08
N TRP A 188 7.64 1.11 2.13
CA TRP A 188 8.07 0.39 0.95
C TRP A 188 6.89 -0.30 0.26
N LEU A 189 6.73 -0.09 -1.04
CA LEU A 189 5.93 -0.94 -1.90
C LEU A 189 6.85 -1.99 -2.53
N MET A 190 6.76 -3.22 -2.06
CA MET A 190 7.57 -4.35 -2.50
C MET A 190 6.75 -5.27 -3.40
N ALA A 191 7.41 -6.03 -4.26
CA ALA A 191 6.73 -7.01 -5.11
C ALA A 191 7.50 -8.31 -5.20
N ALA A 192 6.80 -9.43 -5.04
CA ALA A 192 7.33 -10.76 -5.26
C ALA A 192 6.41 -11.59 -6.16
N LYS A 193 6.99 -12.63 -6.76
CA LYS A 193 6.25 -13.54 -7.62
C LYS A 193 5.24 -14.36 -6.83
N ALA A 194 3.98 -14.31 -7.25
CA ALA A 194 2.92 -15.10 -6.67
C ALA A 194 3.19 -16.62 -6.82
N ALA A 195 2.87 -17.39 -5.79
CA ALA A 195 3.00 -18.85 -5.82
C ALA A 195 1.91 -19.53 -6.68
N GLY A 196 0.84 -18.82 -7.02
CA GLY A 196 -0.30 -19.33 -7.78
C GLY A 196 -1.11 -18.20 -8.43
N ASN A 197 -2.36 -18.48 -8.74
CA ASN A 197 -3.27 -17.48 -9.28
C ASN A 197 -3.55 -16.40 -8.23
N VAL A 198 -3.51 -15.14 -8.68
CA VAL A 198 -3.83 -13.99 -7.87
C VAL A 198 -5.28 -13.61 -8.07
N VAL A 199 -5.98 -13.28 -6.97
CA VAL A 199 -7.37 -12.82 -7.03
C VAL A 199 -7.45 -11.33 -6.70
N PRO A 200 -8.48 -10.60 -7.21
CA PRO A 200 -8.66 -9.18 -6.91
C PRO A 200 -8.79 -8.90 -5.41
N THR A 201 -8.36 -7.69 -5.01
CA THR A 201 -8.38 -7.27 -3.59
C THR A 201 -9.74 -6.77 -3.11
N GLN A 202 -10.59 -6.30 -4.01
CA GLN A 202 -11.87 -5.68 -3.65
C GLN A 202 -12.74 -6.59 -2.78
N GLY A 203 -13.15 -6.10 -1.62
CA GLY A 203 -13.98 -6.82 -0.65
C GLY A 203 -13.21 -7.77 0.27
N ARG A 204 -11.91 -7.94 0.08
CA ARG A 204 -11.06 -8.81 0.90
C ARG A 204 -10.64 -8.12 2.20
N ALA A 205 -9.96 -8.84 3.10
CA ALA A 205 -9.43 -8.27 4.34
C ALA A 205 -8.52 -7.05 4.07
N MET A 206 -7.73 -7.09 3.00
CA MET A 206 -7.07 -5.92 2.44
C MET A 206 -7.76 -5.53 1.14
N ASP A 207 -8.54 -4.45 1.18
CA ASP A 207 -9.45 -4.05 0.09
C ASP A 207 -8.74 -3.23 -0.99
N HIS A 208 -8.00 -2.18 -0.60
CA HIS A 208 -7.30 -1.32 -1.55
C HIS A 208 -6.17 -0.50 -0.93
N LEU A 209 -5.39 0.10 -1.83
CA LEU A 209 -4.33 1.06 -1.53
C LEU A 209 -4.76 2.44 -2.03
N GLY A 210 -4.36 3.52 -1.35
CA GLY A 210 -4.76 4.88 -1.69
C GLY A 210 -3.59 5.83 -1.94
N TRP A 211 -3.70 6.67 -2.97
CA TRP A 211 -2.78 7.77 -3.26
C TRP A 211 -3.53 9.10 -3.29
N ALA A 212 -2.87 10.19 -2.88
CA ALA A 212 -3.44 11.53 -2.91
C ALA A 212 -2.95 12.30 -4.13
N SER A 213 -3.86 12.95 -4.85
CA SER A 213 -3.54 13.85 -5.97
C SER A 213 -4.11 15.24 -5.70
N GLU A 214 -3.34 16.29 -5.96
CA GLU A 214 -3.79 17.68 -5.83
C GLU A 214 -4.86 18.07 -6.86
N ASP A 215 -4.93 17.38 -8.00
CA ASP A 215 -5.90 17.60 -9.09
C ASP A 215 -6.31 16.24 -9.68
N LEU A 216 -7.48 15.75 -9.26
CA LEU A 216 -7.99 14.45 -9.70
C LEU A 216 -8.41 14.45 -11.18
N ASP A 217 -8.78 15.61 -11.75
CA ASP A 217 -9.14 15.71 -13.16
C ASP A 217 -7.88 15.62 -14.05
N ASP A 218 -6.79 16.28 -13.66
CA ASP A 218 -5.49 16.18 -14.36
C ASP A 218 -4.90 14.80 -14.24
N PHE A 219 -4.85 14.28 -13.00
CA PHE A 219 -4.39 12.92 -12.75
C PHE A 219 -5.22 11.87 -13.49
N GLY A 220 -6.54 12.05 -13.51
CA GLY A 220 -7.46 11.18 -14.26
C GLY A 220 -7.22 11.19 -15.77
N ARG A 221 -6.83 12.34 -16.35
CA ARG A 221 -6.38 12.40 -17.75
C ARG A 221 -5.11 11.57 -17.98
N ASN A 222 -4.13 11.69 -17.05
CA ASN A 222 -2.90 10.90 -17.10
C ASN A 222 -3.18 9.39 -16.98
N LEU A 223 -4.07 8.98 -16.10
CA LEU A 223 -4.50 7.59 -15.98
C LEU A 223 -5.06 7.04 -17.30
N ARG A 224 -5.97 7.79 -17.96
CA ARG A 224 -6.54 7.39 -19.26
C ARG A 224 -5.50 7.32 -20.37
N LEU A 225 -4.54 8.24 -20.40
CA LEU A 225 -3.42 8.22 -21.36
C LEU A 225 -2.49 7.00 -21.17
N ASN A 226 -2.49 6.41 -19.98
CA ASN A 226 -1.74 5.19 -19.64
C ASN A 226 -2.60 3.93 -19.67
N ASP A 227 -3.80 3.98 -20.28
CA ASP A 227 -4.74 2.87 -20.40
C ASP A 227 -5.17 2.26 -19.07
N VAL A 228 -5.18 3.06 -17.99
CA VAL A 228 -5.63 2.62 -16.66
C VAL A 228 -7.16 2.61 -16.62
N LYS A 229 -7.72 1.48 -16.20
CA LYS A 229 -9.17 1.26 -16.16
C LYS A 229 -9.76 1.84 -14.87
N PHE A 230 -10.68 2.80 -15.02
CA PHE A 230 -11.51 3.26 -13.91
C PHE A 230 -12.56 2.20 -13.55
N THR A 231 -12.66 1.91 -12.26
CA THR A 231 -13.76 1.12 -11.68
C THR A 231 -14.80 2.02 -11.01
N LEU A 232 -14.39 3.26 -10.67
CA LEU A 232 -15.26 4.35 -10.25
C LEU A 232 -14.66 5.66 -10.75
N GLU A 233 -15.42 6.38 -11.60
CA GLU A 233 -15.03 7.71 -12.09
C GLU A 233 -14.98 8.74 -10.94
N PRO A 234 -14.19 9.82 -11.09
CA PRO A 234 -14.09 10.87 -10.08
C PRO A 234 -15.45 11.40 -9.61
N LEU A 235 -15.68 11.40 -8.30
CA LEU A 235 -16.91 11.91 -7.69
C LEU A 235 -16.65 12.55 -6.33
N ALA A 236 -17.58 13.39 -5.88
CA ALA A 236 -17.53 13.99 -4.55
C ALA A 236 -17.90 12.97 -3.46
N PHE A 237 -17.13 12.95 -2.38
CA PHE A 237 -17.33 12.08 -1.22
C PHE A 237 -16.92 12.80 0.07
N ARG A 238 -17.86 13.06 0.98
CA ARG A 238 -17.60 13.68 2.30
C ARG A 238 -16.78 14.98 2.22
N GLY A 239 -17.06 15.82 1.21
CA GLY A 239 -16.36 17.09 1.01
C GLY A 239 -15.01 17.01 0.29
N ILE A 240 -14.50 15.81 0.00
CA ILE A 240 -13.35 15.55 -0.86
C ILE A 240 -13.79 14.95 -2.19
N ARG A 241 -12.84 14.66 -3.09
CA ARG A 241 -13.10 13.87 -4.31
C ARG A 241 -12.32 12.58 -4.30
N ILE A 242 -12.94 11.53 -4.80
CA ILE A 242 -12.34 10.20 -4.90
C ILE A 242 -12.58 9.58 -6.26
N SER A 243 -11.71 8.65 -6.66
CA SER A 243 -11.93 7.74 -7.77
C SER A 243 -11.30 6.39 -7.46
N PHE A 244 -11.71 5.35 -8.19
CA PHE A 244 -11.07 4.03 -8.09
C PHE A 244 -10.62 3.55 -9.46
N VAL A 245 -9.44 2.95 -9.49
CA VAL A 245 -8.86 2.29 -10.66
C VAL A 245 -8.43 0.87 -10.34
N GLU A 246 -8.24 0.08 -11.40
CA GLU A 246 -7.69 -1.27 -11.30
C GLU A 246 -6.20 -1.25 -11.65
N GLY A 247 -5.38 -1.63 -10.70
CA GLY A 247 -3.94 -1.87 -10.88
C GLY A 247 -3.63 -3.30 -11.36
N PRO A 248 -2.35 -3.63 -11.53
CA PRO A 248 -1.93 -4.98 -11.89
C PRO A 248 -2.48 -6.04 -10.92
N ASP A 249 -2.74 -7.24 -11.45
CA ASP A 249 -3.24 -8.40 -10.71
C ASP A 249 -4.53 -8.14 -9.90
N GLY A 250 -5.37 -7.19 -10.36
CA GLY A 250 -6.65 -6.87 -9.75
C GLY A 250 -6.54 -6.10 -8.43
N VAL A 251 -5.43 -5.43 -8.17
CA VAL A 251 -5.30 -4.52 -7.02
C VAL A 251 -6.23 -3.34 -7.24
N ARG A 252 -7.16 -3.16 -6.30
CA ARG A 252 -8.01 -1.96 -6.27
C ARG A 252 -7.21 -0.79 -5.72
N ILE A 253 -7.28 0.36 -6.38
CA ILE A 253 -6.54 1.56 -6.00
C ILE A 253 -7.51 2.73 -5.91
N GLU A 254 -7.50 3.45 -4.81
CA GLU A 254 -8.18 4.72 -4.63
C GLU A 254 -7.25 5.89 -4.95
N VAL A 255 -7.76 6.89 -5.65
CA VAL A 255 -7.11 8.19 -5.78
C VAL A 255 -7.99 9.22 -5.12
N VAL A 256 -7.42 9.91 -4.13
CA VAL A 256 -8.08 10.93 -3.32
C VAL A 256 -7.57 12.30 -3.74
N GLU A 257 -8.48 13.26 -3.93
CA GLU A 257 -8.15 14.69 -3.97
C GLU A 257 -8.61 15.27 -2.64
N PRO A 258 -7.66 15.54 -1.71
CA PRO A 258 -7.97 16.22 -0.46
C PRO A 258 -8.39 17.67 -0.74
N ASP A 259 -9.03 18.32 0.25
CA ASP A 259 -9.48 19.73 0.19
C ASP A 259 -8.33 20.71 -0.05
#